data_b0a02fc28a69540b318b4c42708b4850
#
_entry.id   b0a02fc28a69540b318b4c42708b4850
#
_cell.length_a   1.000
_cell.length_b   1.000
_cell.length_c   1.000
_cell.angle_alpha   90.00
_cell.angle_beta   90.00
_cell.angle_gamma   90.00
#
_symmetry.space_group_name_H-M   'P 1'
#
loop_
_entity.id
_entity.type
_entity.pdbx_description
1 polymer ?
#
loop_
_entity_poly.entity_id
_entity_poly.type
_entity_poly.pdbx_seq_one_letter_code
_entity_poly.pdbx_strand_id
1 'polypeptide(L)'
;MKGKIYITKNIKHRIQCHQILSCEFDELSENNIFNQILKTTISILLQEKIVAKERKNKLKKVLPFLANINTIEPYIVKWNTLYFQRNNQTYKMLMNICYFVLEGLLQTTEDGKYHMATFSDEYMHRLYEKFVLEYYKTEHPELKTSTSRIKWNIDYQSDNKALELLPCMQSDIMLEYNGRTLIIDTKYYSQTMQKQYNKQTLHSNNLYQIFTYVKNYDIQNSSNVAGMLLYAKTNEEITPDLETSICGNRIYVKTLDLYTDFKNIASQLDEIRKYIN
;
A
#
# COMPACT_ATOMS: atom_id res chain seq x y z
N MET A 1 31.46 24.62 -16.96
CA MET A 1 31.12 24.83 -15.53
C MET A 1 29.75 24.21 -15.33
N LYS A 2 29.60 23.21 -14.47
CA LYS A 2 28.30 22.60 -14.14
C LYS A 2 27.94 23.00 -12.71
N GLY A 3 26.68 23.40 -12.47
CA GLY A 3 26.13 23.67 -11.13
C GLY A 3 25.91 25.14 -10.80
N LYS A 4 25.35 25.35 -9.59
CA LYS A 4 25.04 26.68 -9.03
C LYS A 4 26.23 27.19 -8.24
N ILE A 5 26.69 28.39 -8.55
CA ILE A 5 27.85 29.04 -7.87
C ILE A 5 27.42 29.62 -6.53
N TYR A 6 28.11 29.27 -5.45
CA TYR A 6 27.94 29.90 -4.14
C TYR A 6 28.63 31.27 -4.09
N ILE A 7 27.91 32.34 -4.39
CA ILE A 7 28.45 33.70 -4.51
C ILE A 7 29.19 34.11 -3.23
N THR A 8 28.57 33.93 -2.06
CA THR A 8 29.13 34.34 -0.76
C THR A 8 30.44 33.63 -0.41
N LYS A 9 30.51 32.30 -0.68
CA LYS A 9 31.75 31.52 -0.44
C LYS A 9 32.85 31.89 -1.42
N ASN A 10 32.51 32.16 -2.66
CA ASN A 10 33.48 32.56 -3.68
C ASN A 10 34.03 33.95 -3.47
N ILE A 11 33.24 34.88 -2.93
CA ILE A 11 33.74 36.19 -2.50
C ILE A 11 34.78 36.04 -1.38
N LYS A 12 34.51 35.19 -0.37
CA LYS A 12 35.49 34.89 0.71
C LYS A 12 36.78 34.27 0.17
N HIS A 13 36.70 33.31 -0.76
CA HIS A 13 37.86 32.70 -1.40
C HIS A 13 38.69 33.72 -2.20
N ARG A 14 38.03 34.67 -2.89
CA ARG A 14 38.72 35.75 -3.61
C ARG A 14 39.44 36.72 -2.66
N ILE A 15 38.80 37.10 -1.57
CA ILE A 15 39.41 38.00 -0.54
C ILE A 15 40.64 37.31 0.08
N GLN A 16 40.60 35.99 0.24
CA GLN A 16 41.70 35.19 0.80
C GLN A 16 42.74 34.78 -0.26
N CYS A 17 42.65 35.29 -1.49
CA CYS A 17 43.51 34.92 -2.63
C CYS A 17 43.55 33.43 -2.94
N HIS A 18 42.52 32.69 -2.59
CA HIS A 18 42.41 31.28 -2.94
C HIS A 18 41.85 31.13 -4.35
N GLN A 19 42.54 30.36 -5.22
CA GLN A 19 42.10 30.04 -6.58
C GLN A 19 41.11 28.84 -6.59
N ILE A 20 40.14 28.86 -5.68
CA ILE A 20 39.13 27.78 -5.52
C ILE A 20 37.75 28.35 -5.84
N LEU A 21 36.97 27.61 -6.62
CA LEU A 21 35.59 27.95 -6.90
C LEU A 21 34.65 27.00 -6.17
N SER A 22 33.81 27.55 -5.28
CA SER A 22 32.75 26.76 -4.61
C SER A 22 31.50 26.76 -5.48
N CYS A 23 31.08 25.60 -5.93
CA CYS A 23 29.84 25.38 -6.67
C CYS A 23 29.13 24.16 -6.13
N GLU A 24 27.80 24.18 -6.21
CA GLU A 24 26.92 23.05 -5.96
C GLU A 24 26.48 22.48 -7.31
N PHE A 25 26.67 21.21 -7.51
CA PHE A 25 26.18 20.53 -8.72
C PHE A 25 25.50 19.23 -8.31
N ASP A 26 24.40 18.96 -8.97
CA ASP A 26 23.71 17.70 -8.83
C ASP A 26 24.38 16.67 -9.73
N GLU A 27 24.86 15.60 -9.14
CA GLU A 27 25.42 14.45 -9.87
C GLU A 27 24.43 13.29 -9.79
N LEU A 28 24.10 12.74 -10.97
CA LEU A 28 23.31 11.52 -11.04
C LEU A 28 24.17 10.37 -10.54
N SER A 29 23.97 10.00 -9.27
CA SER A 29 24.65 8.84 -8.67
C SER A 29 23.70 7.68 -8.54
N GLU A 30 24.12 6.49 -9.01
CA GLU A 30 23.43 5.24 -8.76
C GLU A 30 23.42 4.90 -7.26
N ASN A 31 24.44 5.35 -6.52
CA ASN A 31 24.58 5.13 -5.08
C ASN A 31 23.78 6.17 -4.26
N ASN A 32 22.49 6.33 -4.59
CA ASN A 32 21.58 7.21 -3.87
C ASN A 32 20.84 6.46 -2.76
N ILE A 33 20.21 7.21 -1.86
CA ILE A 33 19.53 6.67 -0.67
C ILE A 33 18.44 5.63 -1.02
N PHE A 34 17.70 5.79 -2.12
CA PHE A 34 16.66 4.85 -2.52
C PHE A 34 17.25 3.49 -2.90
N ASN A 35 18.31 3.51 -3.69
CA ASN A 35 18.99 2.29 -4.11
C ASN A 35 19.75 1.63 -2.95
N GLN A 36 20.28 2.40 -2.01
CA GLN A 36 20.91 1.89 -0.79
C GLN A 36 19.88 1.16 0.09
N ILE A 37 18.71 1.75 0.31
CA ILE A 37 17.60 1.11 1.04
C ILE A 37 17.20 -0.19 0.34
N LEU A 38 17.01 -0.15 -0.98
CA LEU A 38 16.61 -1.31 -1.76
C LEU A 38 17.64 -2.45 -1.64
N LYS A 39 18.93 -2.16 -1.85
CA LYS A 39 20.00 -3.15 -1.71
C LYS A 39 20.06 -3.74 -0.31
N THR A 40 19.95 -2.91 0.72
CA THR A 40 19.95 -3.34 2.11
C THR A 40 18.77 -4.27 2.39
N THR A 41 17.57 -3.90 1.97
CA THR A 41 16.37 -4.74 2.12
C THR A 41 16.53 -6.10 1.43
N ILE A 42 17.03 -6.11 0.19
CA ILE A 42 17.30 -7.36 -0.56
C ILE A 42 18.33 -8.22 0.19
N SER A 43 19.41 -7.61 0.67
CA SER A 43 20.47 -8.33 1.38
C SER A 43 19.95 -9.02 2.64
N ILE A 44 19.11 -8.33 3.41
CA ILE A 44 18.49 -8.88 4.62
C ILE A 44 17.53 -10.02 4.27
N LEU A 45 16.64 -9.83 3.26
CA LEU A 45 15.72 -10.88 2.83
C LEU A 45 16.42 -12.15 2.34
N LEU A 46 17.61 -12.03 1.76
CA LEU A 46 18.41 -13.19 1.34
C LEU A 46 18.96 -13.99 2.52
N GLN A 47 19.23 -13.34 3.65
CA GLN A 47 19.71 -13.99 4.87
C GLN A 47 18.57 -14.65 5.65
N GLU A 48 17.36 -14.14 5.55
CA GLU A 48 16.20 -14.61 6.30
C GLU A 48 15.79 -16.04 5.95
N LYS A 49 15.63 -16.90 7.00
CA LYS A 49 15.28 -18.33 6.82
C LYS A 49 13.86 -18.54 6.30
N ILE A 50 12.95 -17.63 6.64
CA ILE A 50 11.51 -17.72 6.30
C ILE A 50 11.27 -17.47 4.80
N VAL A 51 12.16 -16.74 4.12
CA VAL A 51 12.02 -16.45 2.70
C VAL A 51 12.27 -17.70 1.86
N ALA A 52 11.28 -18.12 1.08
CA ALA A 52 11.34 -19.29 0.23
C ALA A 52 12.51 -19.22 -0.77
N LYS A 53 13.15 -20.36 -1.02
CA LYS A 53 14.34 -20.48 -1.89
C LYS A 53 14.10 -19.91 -3.30
N GLU A 54 12.91 -20.10 -3.84
CA GLU A 54 12.54 -19.58 -5.15
C GLU A 54 12.58 -18.04 -5.19
N ARG A 55 11.99 -17.40 -4.15
CA ARG A 55 12.00 -15.93 -4.01
C ARG A 55 13.43 -15.39 -3.83
N LYS A 56 14.25 -16.08 -3.03
CA LYS A 56 15.68 -15.74 -2.90
C LYS A 56 16.41 -15.81 -4.23
N ASN A 57 16.12 -16.80 -5.07
CA ASN A 57 16.74 -16.92 -6.39
C ASN A 57 16.32 -15.76 -7.32
N LYS A 58 15.07 -15.30 -7.24
CA LYS A 58 14.61 -14.11 -7.97
C LYS A 58 15.35 -12.84 -7.50
N LEU A 59 15.47 -12.64 -6.18
CA LEU A 59 16.19 -11.50 -5.60
C LEU A 59 17.70 -11.51 -5.96
N LYS A 60 18.35 -12.67 -5.99
CA LYS A 60 19.76 -12.79 -6.39
C LYS A 60 20.00 -12.31 -7.82
N LYS A 61 19.03 -12.42 -8.72
CA LYS A 61 19.16 -11.92 -10.11
C LYS A 61 19.19 -10.39 -10.19
N VAL A 62 18.68 -9.69 -9.17
CA VAL A 62 18.67 -8.22 -9.11
C VAL A 62 19.97 -7.66 -8.53
N LEU A 63 20.66 -8.39 -7.67
CA LEU A 63 21.88 -7.92 -6.99
C LEU A 63 22.99 -7.41 -7.92
N PRO A 64 23.28 -8.03 -9.08
CA PRO A 64 24.31 -7.53 -9.98
C PRO A 64 24.07 -6.09 -10.45
N PHE A 65 22.80 -5.69 -10.62
CA PHE A 65 22.44 -4.31 -11.00
C PHE A 65 22.66 -3.30 -9.85
N LEU A 66 22.84 -3.78 -8.64
CA LEU A 66 23.09 -2.99 -7.43
C LEU A 66 24.54 -3.13 -6.92
N ALA A 67 25.46 -3.67 -7.76
CA ALA A 67 26.82 -3.97 -7.32
C ALA A 67 27.57 -2.75 -6.75
N ASN A 68 27.47 -1.61 -7.43
CA ASN A 68 28.16 -0.35 -7.08
C ASN A 68 27.45 0.48 -5.98
N ILE A 69 26.39 -0.05 -5.40
CA ILE A 69 25.60 0.64 -4.37
C ILE A 69 26.03 0.16 -2.99
N ASN A 70 26.14 1.06 -2.04
CA ASN A 70 26.48 0.72 -0.66
C ASN A 70 25.24 0.22 0.09
N THR A 71 25.43 -0.69 1.04
CA THR A 71 24.40 -1.00 2.04
C THR A 71 24.45 0.02 3.17
N ILE A 72 23.33 0.23 3.82
CA ILE A 72 23.19 1.13 4.98
C ILE A 72 22.54 0.39 6.14
N GLU A 73 22.78 0.85 7.35
CA GLU A 73 22.11 0.28 8.52
C GLU A 73 20.63 0.71 8.54
N PRO A 74 19.66 -0.21 8.69
CA PRO A 74 18.24 0.09 8.61
C PRO A 74 17.76 1.21 9.55
N TYR A 75 18.31 1.27 10.78
CA TYR A 75 17.93 2.27 11.78
C TYR A 75 18.37 3.70 11.45
N ILE A 76 19.31 3.87 10.49
CA ILE A 76 19.77 5.20 10.05
C ILE A 76 18.78 5.84 9.06
N VAL A 77 17.89 5.04 8.46
CA VAL A 77 16.98 5.51 7.42
C VAL A 77 15.94 6.46 7.99
N LYS A 78 16.04 7.72 7.59
CA LYS A 78 15.05 8.76 7.94
C LYS A 78 13.93 8.77 6.90
N TRP A 79 12.93 7.91 7.08
CA TRP A 79 11.83 7.71 6.12
C TRP A 79 11.08 9.00 5.76
N ASN A 80 10.91 9.91 6.73
CA ASN A 80 10.21 11.19 6.55
C ASN A 80 10.98 12.20 5.67
N THR A 81 12.27 11.95 5.42
CA THR A 81 13.11 12.84 4.58
C THR A 81 13.17 12.37 3.12
N LEU A 82 12.58 11.24 2.80
CA LEU A 82 12.53 10.72 1.44
C LEU A 82 11.56 11.56 0.60
N TYR A 83 12.11 12.30 -0.35
CA TYR A 83 11.34 13.16 -1.24
C TYR A 83 11.10 12.48 -2.59
N PHE A 84 9.84 12.37 -2.99
CA PHE A 84 9.44 11.72 -4.24
C PHE A 84 8.97 12.76 -5.24
N GLN A 85 9.66 12.82 -6.38
CA GLN A 85 9.28 13.66 -7.51
C GLN A 85 8.32 12.90 -8.44
N ARG A 86 7.72 13.62 -9.39
CA ARG A 86 6.78 13.04 -10.36
C ARG A 86 7.39 11.86 -11.16
N ASN A 87 8.68 11.91 -11.41
CA ASN A 87 9.40 10.90 -12.23
C ASN A 87 9.82 9.64 -11.45
N ASN A 88 9.69 9.61 -10.12
CA ASN A 88 10.14 8.49 -9.30
C ASN A 88 9.03 7.86 -8.43
N GLN A 89 7.78 7.93 -8.90
CA GLN A 89 6.62 7.35 -8.19
C GLN A 89 6.75 5.84 -7.98
N THR A 90 7.39 5.12 -8.90
CA THR A 90 7.69 3.69 -8.77
C THR A 90 8.60 3.43 -7.55
N TYR A 91 9.57 4.34 -7.29
CA TYR A 91 10.39 4.25 -6.08
C TYR A 91 9.59 4.46 -4.81
N LYS A 92 8.55 5.29 -4.82
CA LYS A 92 7.68 5.47 -3.66
C LYS A 92 7.02 4.17 -3.24
N MET A 93 6.52 3.39 -4.19
CA MET A 93 5.96 2.07 -3.92
C MET A 93 7.01 1.10 -3.36
N LEU A 94 8.18 1.03 -4.01
CA LEU A 94 9.29 0.19 -3.54
C LEU A 94 9.76 0.58 -2.13
N MET A 95 9.88 1.88 -1.84
CA MET A 95 10.28 2.37 -0.51
C MET A 95 9.24 2.05 0.56
N ASN A 96 7.96 2.11 0.24
CA ASN A 96 6.93 1.66 1.16
C ASN A 96 7.06 0.16 1.49
N ILE A 97 7.35 -0.68 0.49
CA ILE A 97 7.60 -2.11 0.71
C ILE A 97 8.86 -2.31 1.58
N CYS A 98 9.95 -1.61 1.24
CA CYS A 98 11.19 -1.66 2.04
C CYS A 98 10.94 -1.21 3.49
N TYR A 99 10.18 -0.14 3.70
CA TYR A 99 9.79 0.33 5.03
C TYR A 99 9.09 -0.76 5.83
N PHE A 100 8.06 -1.39 5.27
CA PHE A 100 7.35 -2.47 5.96
C PHE A 100 8.26 -3.67 6.28
N VAL A 101 9.12 -4.05 5.35
CA VAL A 101 10.06 -5.15 5.57
C VAL A 101 11.05 -4.81 6.69
N LEU A 102 11.67 -3.64 6.65
CA LEU A 102 12.70 -3.24 7.60
C LEU A 102 12.11 -2.97 8.99
N GLU A 103 10.97 -2.30 9.10
CA GLU A 103 10.27 -2.08 10.38
C GLU A 103 9.82 -3.40 11.01
N GLY A 104 9.28 -4.33 10.22
CA GLY A 104 8.92 -5.67 10.70
C GLY A 104 10.12 -6.45 11.24
N LEU A 105 11.31 -6.24 10.69
CA LEU A 105 12.54 -6.88 11.16
C LEU A 105 13.10 -6.22 12.43
N LEU A 106 12.96 -4.90 12.58
CA LEU A 106 13.47 -4.15 13.72
C LEU A 106 12.69 -4.41 15.02
N GLN A 107 11.42 -4.82 14.92
CA GLN A 107 10.55 -5.05 16.09
C GLN A 107 10.84 -6.35 16.88
N THR A 108 11.76 -7.20 16.44
CA THR A 108 11.97 -8.54 17.02
C THR A 108 13.34 -8.75 17.66
N THR A 109 13.96 -7.75 18.27
CA THR A 109 15.28 -7.93 18.87
C THR A 109 15.23 -7.91 20.41
N GLU A 110 14.97 -9.06 21.04
CA GLU A 110 15.44 -9.27 22.43
C GLU A 110 16.85 -9.88 22.50
N ASP A 111 17.39 -10.48 21.41
CA ASP A 111 18.67 -11.21 21.43
C ASP A 111 19.68 -10.82 20.32
N GLY A 112 19.59 -9.64 19.73
CA GLY A 112 20.57 -9.18 18.73
C GLY A 112 20.62 -9.99 17.43
N LYS A 113 19.69 -10.90 17.18
CA LYS A 113 19.47 -11.62 15.94
C LYS A 113 18.18 -11.13 15.33
N TYR A 114 18.28 -10.56 14.11
CA TYR A 114 17.11 -10.21 13.32
C TYR A 114 16.29 -11.47 13.04
N HIS A 115 15.21 -11.64 13.78
CA HIS A 115 14.16 -12.58 13.40
C HIS A 115 13.09 -11.78 12.66
N MET A 116 12.75 -12.24 11.46
CA MET A 116 11.54 -11.76 10.82
C MET A 116 10.38 -12.09 11.74
N ALA A 117 9.81 -11.07 12.40
CA ALA A 117 8.50 -11.22 13.01
C ALA A 117 7.61 -11.83 11.92
N THR A 118 6.85 -12.85 12.25
CA THR A 118 5.62 -13.10 11.52
C THR A 118 4.90 -11.76 11.51
N PHE A 119 4.87 -11.11 10.35
CA PHE A 119 4.17 -9.83 10.24
C PHE A 119 2.81 -10.03 10.86
N SER A 120 2.47 -9.24 11.86
CA SER A 120 1.14 -9.34 12.46
C SER A 120 0.14 -9.18 11.31
N ASP A 121 -0.96 -9.91 11.37
CA ASP A 121 -2.02 -9.81 10.37
C ASP A 121 -2.40 -8.35 10.10
N GLU A 122 -2.28 -7.49 11.10
CA GLU A 122 -2.50 -6.05 11.00
C GLU A 122 -1.50 -5.31 10.07
N TYR A 123 -0.21 -5.69 10.08
CA TYR A 123 0.78 -5.13 9.16
C TYR A 123 0.51 -5.56 7.72
N MET A 124 0.21 -6.83 7.53
CA MET A 124 -0.10 -7.37 6.21
C MET A 124 -1.40 -6.78 5.67
N HIS A 125 -2.39 -6.55 6.53
CA HIS A 125 -3.62 -5.87 6.15
C HIS A 125 -3.33 -4.45 5.64
N ARG A 126 -2.60 -3.64 6.40
CA ARG A 126 -2.22 -2.27 6.00
C ARG A 126 -1.38 -2.23 4.72
N LEU A 127 -0.48 -3.19 4.54
CA LEU A 127 0.32 -3.30 3.31
C LEU A 127 -0.57 -3.62 2.11
N TYR A 128 -1.49 -4.56 2.27
CA TYR A 128 -2.42 -4.97 1.23
C TYR A 128 -3.36 -3.83 0.81
N GLU A 129 -3.99 -3.16 1.78
CA GLU A 129 -4.81 -1.97 1.56
C GLU A 129 -4.03 -0.91 0.75
N LYS A 130 -2.84 -0.55 1.22
CA LYS A 130 -2.02 0.46 0.58
C LYS A 130 -1.55 0.05 -0.81
N PHE A 131 -1.24 -1.23 -1.02
CA PHE A 131 -0.87 -1.77 -2.33
C PHE A 131 -2.00 -1.58 -3.34
N VAL A 132 -3.22 -2.00 -3.00
CA VAL A 132 -4.38 -1.89 -3.89
C VAL A 132 -4.74 -0.43 -4.15
N LEU A 133 -4.70 0.43 -3.12
CA LEU A 133 -4.96 1.87 -3.24
C LEU A 133 -3.98 2.55 -4.20
N GLU A 134 -2.68 2.33 -4.01
CA GLU A 134 -1.64 2.97 -4.84
C GLU A 134 -1.62 2.38 -6.27
N TYR A 135 -1.99 1.12 -6.45
CA TYR A 135 -2.19 0.54 -7.76
C TYR A 135 -3.20 1.35 -8.59
N TYR A 136 -4.42 1.54 -8.07
CA TYR A 136 -5.45 2.30 -8.80
C TYR A 136 -5.07 3.76 -9.01
N LYS A 137 -4.40 4.41 -8.06
CA LYS A 137 -3.93 5.79 -8.24
C LYS A 137 -2.89 5.93 -9.36
N THR A 138 -2.07 4.90 -9.56
CA THR A 138 -0.95 4.94 -10.50
C THR A 138 -1.35 4.45 -11.87
N GLU A 139 -1.99 3.29 -11.93
CA GLU A 139 -2.30 2.60 -13.19
C GLU A 139 -3.64 3.07 -13.80
N HIS A 140 -4.55 3.59 -12.97
CA HIS A 140 -5.88 4.03 -13.39
C HIS A 140 -6.17 5.49 -12.97
N PRO A 141 -5.41 6.48 -13.47
CA PRO A 141 -5.60 7.88 -13.10
C PRO A 141 -6.96 8.46 -13.53
N GLU A 142 -7.66 7.81 -14.47
CA GLU A 142 -9.03 8.15 -14.88
C GLU A 142 -10.06 7.85 -13.78
N LEU A 143 -9.77 6.92 -12.89
CA LEU A 143 -10.58 6.67 -11.70
C LEU A 143 -10.18 7.69 -10.63
N LYS A 144 -11.16 8.35 -10.04
CA LYS A 144 -10.91 9.18 -8.86
C LYS A 144 -10.73 8.27 -7.66
N THR A 145 -9.49 7.86 -7.42
CA THR A 145 -9.16 6.93 -6.34
C THR A 145 -8.85 7.68 -5.05
N SER A 146 -9.57 7.36 -3.98
CA SER A 146 -9.41 7.99 -2.67
C SER A 146 -9.64 7.00 -1.52
N THR A 147 -9.30 7.43 -0.30
CA THR A 147 -9.82 6.87 0.95
C THR A 147 -10.80 7.90 1.50
N SER A 148 -12.04 7.53 1.75
CA SER A 148 -13.06 8.51 2.10
C SER A 148 -13.74 8.17 3.42
N ARG A 149 -13.98 9.22 4.22
CA ARG A 149 -14.86 9.11 5.37
C ARG A 149 -16.29 9.15 4.89
N ILE A 150 -17.08 8.14 5.29
CA ILE A 150 -18.48 8.02 4.97
C ILE A 150 -19.25 8.56 6.16
N LYS A 151 -20.15 9.51 5.91
CA LYS A 151 -21.00 10.08 6.95
C LYS A 151 -22.20 9.17 7.21
N TRP A 152 -22.63 9.09 8.46
CA TRP A 152 -23.88 8.45 8.80
C TRP A 152 -25.05 9.24 8.18
N ASN A 153 -25.91 8.55 7.48
CA ASN A 153 -27.18 9.11 7.01
C ASN A 153 -28.19 9.06 8.17
N ILE A 154 -28.39 10.18 8.83
CA ILE A 154 -29.18 10.28 10.05
C ILE A 154 -30.48 11.00 9.73
N ASP A 155 -31.62 10.32 9.91
CA ASP A 155 -32.95 10.86 9.69
C ASP A 155 -33.38 11.84 10.78
N TYR A 156 -32.88 11.64 11.99
CA TYR A 156 -33.22 12.47 13.18
C TYR A 156 -31.93 12.88 13.89
N GLN A 157 -31.76 14.17 14.11
CA GLN A 157 -30.64 14.69 14.90
C GLN A 157 -31.01 14.64 16.39
N SER A 158 -30.36 13.75 17.12
CA SER A 158 -30.26 13.82 18.57
C SER A 158 -29.22 14.85 19.01
N ASP A 159 -29.03 15.02 20.30
CA ASP A 159 -28.00 15.90 20.87
C ASP A 159 -26.61 15.60 20.23
N ASN A 160 -25.83 16.65 19.95
CA ASN A 160 -24.50 16.54 19.34
C ASN A 160 -23.57 15.59 20.08
N LYS A 161 -23.64 15.54 21.41
CA LYS A 161 -22.86 14.62 22.25
C LYS A 161 -23.19 13.15 21.99
N ALA A 162 -24.47 12.84 21.70
CA ALA A 162 -24.87 11.48 21.36
C ALA A 162 -24.35 11.06 19.97
N LEU A 163 -24.24 11.99 19.01
CA LEU A 163 -23.70 11.75 17.68
C LEU A 163 -22.20 11.48 17.70
N GLU A 164 -21.45 12.03 18.65
CA GLU A 164 -20.03 11.76 18.83
C GLU A 164 -19.74 10.30 19.21
N LEU A 165 -20.73 9.56 19.71
CA LEU A 165 -20.60 8.14 20.01
C LEU A 165 -20.66 7.24 18.76
N LEU A 166 -21.09 7.78 17.62
CA LEU A 166 -21.12 7.01 16.37
C LEU A 166 -19.70 6.73 15.88
N PRO A 167 -19.39 5.47 15.54
CA PRO A 167 -18.07 5.14 15.02
C PRO A 167 -17.81 5.83 13.68
N CYS A 168 -16.56 6.21 13.45
CA CYS A 168 -16.15 6.75 12.16
C CYS A 168 -16.17 5.63 11.11
N MET A 169 -16.88 5.83 10.00
CA MET A 169 -16.82 4.97 8.83
C MET A 169 -15.77 5.51 7.87
N GLN A 170 -14.79 4.69 7.54
CA GLN A 170 -13.76 5.02 6.58
C GLN A 170 -13.57 3.84 5.63
N SER A 171 -13.68 4.10 4.32
CA SER A 171 -13.38 3.11 3.30
C SER A 171 -11.87 2.96 3.13
N ASP A 172 -11.40 1.75 2.86
CA ASP A 172 -10.02 1.52 2.47
C ASP A 172 -9.75 2.16 1.10
N ILE A 173 -10.63 1.89 0.14
CA ILE A 173 -10.51 2.41 -1.22
C ILE A 173 -11.91 2.80 -1.72
N MET A 174 -11.98 3.95 -2.36
CA MET A 174 -13.15 4.42 -3.10
C MET A 174 -12.74 4.76 -4.51
N LEU A 175 -13.38 4.13 -5.48
CA LEU A 175 -13.19 4.37 -6.89
C LEU A 175 -14.43 5.07 -7.44
N GLU A 176 -14.25 6.21 -8.14
CA GLU A 176 -15.34 6.95 -8.76
C GLU A 176 -15.09 7.09 -10.26
N TYR A 177 -16.10 6.77 -11.05
CA TYR A 177 -16.04 6.90 -12.50
C TYR A 177 -17.46 7.15 -13.08
N ASN A 178 -17.62 8.18 -13.91
CA ASN A 178 -18.86 8.50 -14.60
C ASN A 178 -20.12 8.53 -13.69
N GLY A 179 -19.99 9.08 -12.49
CA GLY A 179 -21.10 9.17 -11.52
C GLY A 179 -21.43 7.88 -10.79
N ARG A 180 -20.65 6.82 -11.00
CA ARG A 180 -20.72 5.58 -10.23
C ARG A 180 -19.60 5.50 -9.22
N THR A 181 -19.84 4.81 -8.12
CA THR A 181 -18.89 4.63 -7.03
C THR A 181 -18.77 3.16 -6.65
N LEU A 182 -17.55 2.66 -6.55
CA LEU A 182 -17.24 1.35 -5.98
C LEU A 182 -16.45 1.56 -4.68
N ILE A 183 -17.04 1.14 -3.57
CA ILE A 183 -16.41 1.15 -2.25
C ILE A 183 -15.77 -0.22 -2.05
N ILE A 184 -14.45 -0.27 -1.87
CA ILE A 184 -13.71 -1.51 -1.65
C ILE A 184 -13.20 -1.51 -0.21
N ASP A 185 -13.44 -2.61 0.48
CA ASP A 185 -12.92 -2.92 1.79
C ASP A 185 -12.02 -4.15 1.65
N THR A 186 -10.74 -3.96 1.90
CA THR A 186 -9.71 -4.99 1.70
C THR A 186 -9.58 -5.87 2.91
N LYS A 187 -9.41 -7.17 2.71
CA LYS A 187 -9.32 -8.14 3.80
C LYS A 187 -8.11 -9.06 3.60
N TYR A 188 -7.18 -9.00 4.53
CA TYR A 188 -6.02 -9.88 4.59
C TYR A 188 -6.12 -10.73 5.85
N TYR A 189 -6.51 -11.98 5.70
CA TYR A 189 -6.63 -12.94 6.80
C TYR A 189 -5.85 -14.20 6.52
N SER A 190 -5.45 -14.90 7.56
CA SER A 190 -4.91 -16.27 7.46
C SER A 190 -6.00 -17.28 7.06
N GLN A 191 -7.27 -16.98 7.41
CA GLN A 191 -8.44 -17.74 7.02
C GLN A 191 -9.55 -16.78 6.58
N THR A 192 -10.03 -16.94 5.34
CA THR A 192 -11.03 -16.05 4.73
C THR A 192 -12.46 -16.43 5.07
N MET A 193 -12.71 -17.71 5.42
CA MET A 193 -14.02 -18.24 5.68
C MET A 193 -14.19 -18.68 7.13
N GLN A 194 -15.40 -18.46 7.66
CA GLN A 194 -15.81 -19.01 8.97
C GLN A 194 -16.47 -20.37 8.79
N LYS A 195 -16.13 -21.33 9.66
CA LYS A 195 -16.87 -22.58 9.78
C LYS A 195 -17.98 -22.43 10.80
N GLN A 196 -19.23 -22.47 10.36
CA GLN A 196 -20.38 -22.45 11.22
C GLN A 196 -21.35 -23.57 10.81
N TYR A 197 -21.67 -24.49 11.71
CA TYR A 197 -22.57 -25.64 11.45
C TYR A 197 -22.25 -26.42 10.17
N ASN A 198 -20.98 -26.81 9.97
CA ASN A 198 -20.48 -27.51 8.78
C ASN A 198 -20.65 -26.77 7.44
N LYS A 199 -20.93 -25.46 7.47
CA LYS A 199 -20.92 -24.60 6.28
C LYS A 199 -19.80 -23.58 6.39
N GLN A 200 -19.17 -23.32 5.27
CA GLN A 200 -18.23 -22.21 5.15
C GLN A 200 -19.02 -20.97 4.75
N THR A 201 -18.90 -19.91 5.54
CA THR A 201 -19.59 -18.64 5.30
C THR A 201 -18.59 -17.47 5.39
N LEU A 202 -18.94 -16.37 4.74
CA LEU A 202 -18.21 -15.12 4.91
C LEU A 202 -18.31 -14.63 6.35
N HIS A 203 -17.31 -13.89 6.80
CA HIS A 203 -17.39 -13.18 8.08
C HIS A 203 -18.52 -12.16 8.03
N SER A 204 -19.57 -12.36 8.84
CA SER A 204 -20.76 -11.51 8.84
C SER A 204 -20.45 -10.04 9.11
N ASN A 205 -19.48 -9.76 10.00
CA ASN A 205 -19.06 -8.39 10.29
C ASN A 205 -18.52 -7.66 9.05
N ASN A 206 -17.79 -8.35 8.17
CA ASN A 206 -17.27 -7.74 6.95
C ASN A 206 -18.41 -7.39 5.98
N LEU A 207 -19.40 -8.28 5.87
CA LEU A 207 -20.58 -8.04 5.03
C LEU A 207 -21.42 -6.88 5.58
N TYR A 208 -21.62 -6.82 6.89
CA TYR A 208 -22.34 -5.72 7.53
C TYR A 208 -21.58 -4.39 7.35
N GLN A 209 -20.26 -4.40 7.46
CA GLN A 209 -19.43 -3.23 7.28
C GLN A 209 -19.60 -2.65 5.88
N ILE A 210 -19.36 -3.44 4.83
CA ILE A 210 -19.45 -2.96 3.46
C ILE A 210 -20.88 -2.54 3.09
N PHE A 211 -21.89 -3.27 3.55
CA PHE A 211 -23.27 -2.93 3.35
C PHE A 211 -23.63 -1.60 4.01
N THR A 212 -23.18 -1.38 5.25
CA THR A 212 -23.35 -0.12 5.97
C THR A 212 -22.70 1.05 5.22
N TYR A 213 -21.51 0.86 4.71
CA TYR A 213 -20.81 1.89 3.93
C TYR A 213 -21.60 2.28 2.68
N VAL A 214 -22.03 1.29 1.92
CA VAL A 214 -22.79 1.51 0.68
C VAL A 214 -24.10 2.24 0.96
N LYS A 215 -24.88 1.80 1.98
CA LYS A 215 -26.18 2.41 2.28
C LYS A 215 -26.07 3.83 2.84
N ASN A 216 -25.04 4.13 3.61
CA ASN A 216 -24.82 5.48 4.10
C ASN A 216 -24.24 6.41 3.02
N TYR A 217 -23.55 5.88 1.99
CA TYR A 217 -23.06 6.69 0.88
C TYR A 217 -24.13 6.92 -0.20
N ASP A 218 -24.95 5.93 -0.51
CA ASP A 218 -26.05 6.00 -1.49
C ASP A 218 -27.35 6.56 -0.87
N ILE A 219 -27.27 7.77 -0.32
CA ILE A 219 -28.41 8.43 0.38
C ILE A 219 -29.67 8.51 -0.53
N GLN A 220 -29.46 8.68 -1.85
CA GLN A 220 -30.56 8.83 -2.79
C GLN A 220 -31.13 7.49 -3.28
N ASN A 221 -30.61 6.36 -2.81
CA ASN A 221 -30.94 5.02 -3.30
C ASN A 221 -30.84 4.94 -4.84
N SER A 222 -29.81 5.54 -5.39
CA SER A 222 -29.61 5.67 -6.84
C SER A 222 -29.17 4.36 -7.49
N SER A 223 -28.74 3.38 -6.71
CA SER A 223 -28.08 2.13 -7.16
C SER A 223 -26.76 2.36 -7.93
N ASN A 224 -26.21 3.57 -7.89
CA ASN A 224 -24.94 3.92 -8.51
C ASN A 224 -23.74 3.65 -7.60
N VAL A 225 -24.00 3.20 -6.38
CA VAL A 225 -22.97 2.84 -5.39
C VAL A 225 -22.96 1.32 -5.21
N ALA A 226 -21.80 0.74 -5.42
CA ALA A 226 -21.56 -0.68 -5.18
C ALA A 226 -20.52 -0.86 -4.07
N GLY A 227 -20.57 -2.01 -3.40
CA GLY A 227 -19.60 -2.41 -2.39
C GLY A 227 -18.84 -3.65 -2.81
N MET A 228 -17.56 -3.74 -2.43
CA MET A 228 -16.73 -4.91 -2.67
C MET A 228 -15.92 -5.26 -1.43
N LEU A 229 -15.98 -6.53 -1.03
CA LEU A 229 -14.99 -7.15 -0.14
C LEU A 229 -13.91 -7.79 -1.01
N LEU A 230 -12.67 -7.31 -0.88
CA LEU A 230 -11.54 -7.81 -1.64
C LEU A 230 -10.60 -8.59 -0.72
N TYR A 231 -10.70 -9.91 -0.74
CA TYR A 231 -9.87 -10.81 0.06
C TYR A 231 -8.53 -11.08 -0.62
N ALA A 232 -7.45 -11.11 0.15
CA ALA A 232 -6.21 -11.73 -0.31
C ALA A 232 -6.39 -13.26 -0.28
N LYS A 233 -5.95 -13.95 -1.35
CA LYS A 233 -6.03 -15.40 -1.46
C LYS A 233 -5.22 -16.08 -0.35
N THR A 234 -5.83 -17.05 0.29
CA THR A 234 -5.20 -17.94 1.27
C THR A 234 -4.94 -19.32 0.68
N ASN A 235 -4.45 -20.25 1.51
CA ASN A 235 -4.30 -21.66 1.12
C ASN A 235 -5.59 -22.49 1.28
N GLU A 236 -6.73 -21.83 1.48
CA GLU A 236 -8.03 -22.52 1.59
C GLU A 236 -8.49 -23.03 0.22
N GLU A 237 -9.18 -24.19 0.21
CA GLU A 237 -9.70 -24.79 -1.01
C GLU A 237 -10.80 -23.93 -1.66
N ILE A 238 -11.63 -23.28 -0.82
CA ILE A 238 -12.72 -22.41 -1.27
C ILE A 238 -12.28 -20.95 -1.17
N THR A 239 -12.25 -20.29 -2.32
CA THR A 239 -12.01 -18.86 -2.41
C THR A 239 -13.35 -18.13 -2.49
N PRO A 240 -13.57 -17.07 -1.67
CA PRO A 240 -14.80 -16.28 -1.75
C PRO A 240 -14.94 -15.63 -3.12
N ASP A 241 -16.04 -15.90 -3.79
CA ASP A 241 -16.48 -15.23 -5.02
C ASP A 241 -17.99 -15.12 -5.00
N LEU A 242 -18.52 -13.89 -4.96
CA LEU A 242 -19.94 -13.60 -4.90
C LEU A 242 -20.25 -12.31 -5.64
N GLU A 243 -21.32 -12.35 -6.42
CA GLU A 243 -21.96 -11.18 -7.01
C GLU A 243 -23.44 -11.22 -6.67
N THR A 244 -23.92 -10.21 -6.00
CA THR A 244 -25.33 -10.15 -5.57
C THR A 244 -25.81 -8.70 -5.49
N SER A 245 -27.10 -8.53 -5.28
CA SER A 245 -27.71 -7.23 -4.99
C SER A 245 -28.46 -7.31 -3.66
N ILE A 246 -28.16 -6.36 -2.76
CA ILE A 246 -28.79 -6.27 -1.44
C ILE A 246 -29.41 -4.88 -1.30
N CYS A 247 -30.71 -4.83 -1.08
CA CYS A 247 -31.47 -3.57 -0.91
C CYS A 247 -31.19 -2.54 -2.04
N GLY A 248 -31.12 -3.02 -3.29
CA GLY A 248 -30.91 -2.19 -4.48
C GLY A 248 -29.48 -1.88 -4.87
N ASN A 249 -28.49 -2.15 -4.01
CA ASN A 249 -27.09 -1.92 -4.32
C ASN A 249 -26.37 -3.23 -4.64
N ARG A 250 -25.42 -3.21 -5.56
CA ARG A 250 -24.57 -4.35 -5.88
C ARG A 250 -23.52 -4.56 -4.81
N ILE A 251 -23.36 -5.81 -4.38
CA ILE A 251 -22.33 -6.22 -3.41
C ILE A 251 -21.52 -7.35 -4.05
N TYR A 252 -20.22 -7.16 -4.07
CA TYR A 252 -19.25 -8.08 -4.62
C TYR A 252 -18.35 -8.64 -3.53
N VAL A 253 -17.98 -9.89 -3.65
CA VAL A 253 -16.91 -10.49 -2.87
C VAL A 253 -15.94 -11.10 -3.85
N LYS A 254 -14.70 -10.67 -3.84
CA LYS A 254 -13.67 -11.14 -4.77
C LYS A 254 -12.40 -11.51 -4.03
N THR A 255 -11.62 -12.38 -4.63
CA THR A 255 -10.34 -12.83 -4.08
C THR A 255 -9.22 -12.48 -5.05
N LEU A 256 -8.17 -11.81 -4.55
CA LEU A 256 -6.97 -11.45 -5.28
C LEU A 256 -5.86 -12.44 -4.99
N ASP A 257 -5.37 -13.14 -6.02
CA ASP A 257 -4.25 -14.05 -5.91
C ASP A 257 -2.92 -13.30 -5.94
N LEU A 258 -2.29 -13.17 -4.77
CA LEU A 258 -0.98 -12.54 -4.60
C LEU A 258 0.21 -13.51 -4.79
N TYR A 259 -0.05 -14.81 -4.97
CA TYR A 259 0.99 -15.84 -5.14
C TYR A 259 1.41 -16.04 -6.60
N THR A 260 1.15 -15.05 -7.44
CA THR A 260 1.46 -15.07 -8.87
C THR A 260 2.37 -13.92 -9.27
N ASP A 261 2.75 -13.84 -10.54
CA ASP A 261 3.54 -12.72 -11.07
C ASP A 261 2.74 -11.42 -11.06
N PHE A 262 3.45 -10.29 -10.90
CA PHE A 262 2.81 -8.96 -10.83
C PHE A 262 1.88 -8.68 -12.03
N LYS A 263 2.25 -9.13 -13.24
CA LYS A 263 1.40 -8.99 -14.43
C LYS A 263 0.02 -9.63 -14.24
N ASN A 264 -0.04 -10.80 -13.60
CA ASN A 264 -1.28 -11.49 -13.31
C ASN A 264 -2.06 -10.80 -12.19
N ILE A 265 -1.37 -10.27 -11.18
CA ILE A 265 -2.00 -9.47 -10.11
C ILE A 265 -2.61 -8.20 -10.72
N ALA A 266 -1.87 -7.50 -11.57
CA ALA A 266 -2.35 -6.33 -12.29
C ALA A 266 -3.60 -6.66 -13.12
N SER A 267 -3.58 -7.74 -13.90
CA SER A 267 -4.73 -8.17 -14.69
C SER A 267 -5.98 -8.45 -13.84
N GLN A 268 -5.82 -9.03 -12.64
CA GLN A 268 -6.94 -9.25 -11.72
C GLN A 268 -7.48 -7.92 -11.17
N LEU A 269 -6.62 -6.95 -10.85
CA LEU A 269 -7.05 -5.63 -10.42
C LEU A 269 -7.72 -4.83 -11.54
N ASP A 270 -7.23 -4.94 -12.77
CA ASP A 270 -7.86 -4.34 -13.96
C ASP A 270 -9.27 -4.90 -14.20
N GLU A 271 -9.49 -6.19 -13.91
CA GLU A 271 -10.81 -6.80 -14.00
C GLU A 271 -11.82 -6.20 -13.02
N ILE A 272 -11.36 -5.79 -11.83
CA ILE A 272 -12.22 -5.15 -10.82
C ILE A 272 -12.82 -3.83 -11.35
N ARG A 273 -12.10 -3.13 -12.24
CA ARG A 273 -12.62 -1.93 -12.91
C ARG A 273 -13.96 -2.15 -13.61
N LYS A 274 -14.25 -3.37 -14.08
CA LYS A 274 -15.51 -3.68 -14.76
C LYS A 274 -16.73 -3.51 -13.87
N TYR A 275 -16.54 -3.59 -12.55
CA TYR A 275 -17.63 -3.49 -11.56
C TYR A 275 -18.06 -2.03 -11.26
N ILE A 276 -17.34 -1.05 -11.79
CA ILE A 276 -17.69 0.37 -11.68
C ILE A 276 -18.42 0.89 -12.94
N ASN A 277 -18.45 0.09 -14.01
CA ASN A 277 -19.08 0.47 -15.30
C ASN A 277 -20.59 0.18 -15.32
#